data_01c5bdde4d9c061cdc10ea48dc239627
#
_entry.id   01c5bdde4d9c061cdc10ea48dc239627
#
_cell.length_a   1.000
_cell.length_b   1.000
_cell.length_c   1.000
_cell.angle_alpha   90.00
_cell.angle_beta   90.00
_cell.angle_gamma   90.00
#
_symmetry.space_group_name_H-M   'P 1'
#
loop_
_entity.id
_entity.type
_entity.pdbx_description
1 polymer ?
#
loop_
_entity_poly.entity_id
_entity_poly.type
_entity_poly.pdbx_seq_one_letter_code
_entity_poly.pdbx_strand_id
1 'polypeptide(L)'
;MGAPAAKSAYLGWVSAAIAGERGASPAIAAAEHDLILGYATGYEAADVAVFVRSLRAAYAGPVVLVTDQEPALLAFLAEHDVASVPPARLPDGAWRPHPVMQRFAAFDRLMSERPWARSVLMTDVRDVVFQAPPFDPPPLKSEFFVEYDGGLKGHAFNMKYLRGVGGEDVARALADKPCVCVGTVMGPRESMIRFCRTLLMLAAIPRSEIGGAFGADQAACNIALHLGLVEGEASPNYGRIATIGLTPSADLSLAEGRIVNPDGGISAIVHQYDRHPALMAAMHERWGRGFEVRERRRGKSLSERGRKLKESLARRLPELR
;
A
#
# COMPACT_ATOMS: atom_id res chain seq x y z
N MET A 1 -2.89 9.10 37.44
CA MET A 1 -2.27 9.64 36.20
C MET A 1 -3.22 9.32 35.07
N GLY A 2 -3.77 10.32 34.36
CA GLY A 2 -4.67 10.08 33.23
C GLY A 2 -3.97 9.31 32.14
N ALA A 3 -4.72 8.42 31.44
CA ALA A 3 -4.21 7.72 30.27
C ALA A 3 -3.69 8.75 29.24
N PRO A 4 -2.60 8.45 28.53
CA PRO A 4 -2.08 9.35 27.51
C PRO A 4 -3.15 9.56 26.43
N ALA A 5 -3.33 10.81 26.00
CA ALA A 5 -4.26 11.14 24.92
C ALA A 5 -3.94 10.30 23.66
N ALA A 6 -4.96 9.95 22.89
CA ALA A 6 -4.83 9.12 21.67
C ALA A 6 -3.74 9.63 20.71
N LYS A 7 -3.59 10.95 20.61
CA LYS A 7 -2.54 11.63 19.84
C LYS A 7 -1.12 11.27 20.31
N SER A 8 -0.93 11.12 21.62
CA SER A 8 0.36 10.69 22.18
C SER A 8 0.65 9.22 21.88
N ALA A 9 -0.38 8.36 21.82
CA ALA A 9 -0.22 6.96 21.46
C ALA A 9 0.29 6.78 20.02
N TYR A 10 -0.26 7.55 19.07
CA TYR A 10 0.20 7.54 17.68
C TYR A 10 1.65 8.04 17.56
N LEU A 11 1.97 9.17 18.17
CA LEU A 11 3.32 9.73 18.14
C LEU A 11 4.33 8.82 18.84
N GLY A 12 3.96 8.18 19.94
CA GLY A 12 4.77 7.18 20.61
C GLY A 12 5.07 5.99 19.70
N TRP A 13 4.06 5.51 18.98
CA TRP A 13 4.24 4.45 17.98
C TRP A 13 5.17 4.89 16.83
N VAL A 14 4.96 6.08 16.24
CA VAL A 14 5.82 6.61 15.16
C VAL A 14 7.27 6.70 15.63
N SER A 15 7.50 7.25 16.82
CA SER A 15 8.83 7.34 17.40
C SER A 15 9.50 5.97 17.54
N ALA A 16 8.81 5.00 18.10
CA ALA A 16 9.34 3.64 18.27
C ALA A 16 9.59 2.93 16.92
N ALA A 17 8.71 3.12 15.95
CA ALA A 17 8.80 2.48 14.64
C ALA A 17 9.92 3.07 13.76
N ILE A 18 10.21 4.36 13.89
CA ILE A 18 11.28 5.04 13.11
C ILE A 18 12.63 4.98 13.83
N ALA A 19 12.63 5.06 15.16
CA ALA A 19 13.86 5.04 15.96
C ALA A 19 14.42 3.64 16.24
N GLY A 20 13.72 2.56 15.84
CA GLY A 20 14.21 1.19 15.96
C GLY A 20 15.62 1.04 15.36
N GLU A 21 16.44 0.16 15.96
CA GLU A 21 17.82 -0.04 15.54
C GLU A 21 17.91 -0.20 14.01
N ARG A 22 18.54 0.78 13.39
CA ARG A 22 18.90 0.70 11.97
C ARG A 22 20.12 -0.22 11.92
N GLY A 23 19.92 -1.43 11.41
CA GLY A 23 21.02 -2.33 11.14
C GLY A 23 22.06 -1.61 10.29
N ALA A 24 23.33 -1.73 10.66
CA ALA A 24 24.41 -1.19 9.84
C ALA A 24 24.27 -1.81 8.44
N SER A 25 23.96 -0.97 7.46
CA SER A 25 23.92 -1.40 6.07
C SER A 25 25.35 -1.81 5.68
N PRO A 26 25.56 -3.01 5.15
CA PRO A 26 26.89 -3.35 4.63
C PRO A 26 27.26 -2.33 3.56
N ALA A 27 28.39 -1.66 3.73
CA ALA A 27 28.97 -0.78 2.75
C ALA A 27 29.50 -1.63 1.57
N ILE A 28 28.62 -2.09 0.73
CA ILE A 28 28.95 -2.69 -0.55
C ILE A 28 28.54 -1.66 -1.59
N ALA A 29 29.47 -1.25 -2.43
CA ALA A 29 29.18 -0.61 -3.70
C ALA A 29 28.49 -1.67 -4.59
N ALA A 30 27.27 -2.03 -4.25
CA ALA A 30 26.44 -2.93 -5.03
C ALA A 30 25.93 -2.13 -6.23
N ALA A 31 25.82 -2.77 -7.38
CA ALA A 31 25.12 -2.20 -8.52
C ALA A 31 23.77 -1.67 -8.08
N GLU A 32 23.39 -0.47 -8.55
CA GLU A 32 22.07 0.11 -8.25
C GLU A 32 20.97 -0.76 -8.84
N HIS A 33 20.06 -1.19 -8.02
CA HIS A 33 18.91 -1.99 -8.41
C HIS A 33 17.61 -1.24 -8.05
N ASP A 34 16.56 -1.49 -8.82
CA ASP A 34 15.22 -1.09 -8.44
C ASP A 34 14.68 -2.08 -7.40
N LEU A 35 13.83 -1.62 -6.48
CA LEU A 35 13.33 -2.40 -5.35
C LEU A 35 11.80 -2.39 -5.31
N ILE A 36 11.19 -3.55 -5.07
CA ILE A 36 9.74 -3.65 -4.82
C ILE A 36 9.50 -3.97 -3.36
N LEU A 37 8.63 -3.17 -2.72
CA LEU A 37 8.22 -3.31 -1.33
C LEU A 37 6.72 -3.57 -1.22
N GLY A 38 6.34 -4.59 -0.45
CA GLY A 38 4.96 -4.89 -0.12
C GLY A 38 4.76 -5.15 1.37
N TYR A 39 3.52 -4.94 1.85
CA TYR A 39 3.14 -5.19 3.23
C TYR A 39 2.01 -6.22 3.27
N ALA A 40 2.32 -7.44 3.70
CA ALA A 40 1.50 -8.63 3.58
C ALA A 40 1.23 -9.31 4.94
N THR A 41 1.06 -8.51 6.02
CA THR A 41 0.67 -9.05 7.32
C THR A 41 -0.79 -9.51 7.31
N GLY A 42 -1.06 -10.66 7.92
CA GLY A 42 -2.37 -11.29 7.92
C GLY A 42 -2.70 -12.04 6.61
N TYR A 43 -1.71 -12.27 5.75
CA TYR A 43 -1.86 -13.02 4.50
C TYR A 43 -1.19 -14.38 4.58
N GLU A 44 -1.77 -15.33 3.85
CA GLU A 44 -1.22 -16.65 3.59
C GLU A 44 -0.66 -16.72 2.16
N ALA A 45 0.04 -17.82 1.82
CA ALA A 45 0.59 -18.02 0.48
C ALA A 45 -0.47 -17.89 -0.64
N ALA A 46 -1.69 -18.39 -0.40
CA ALA A 46 -2.81 -18.27 -1.34
C ALA A 46 -3.20 -16.82 -1.66
N ASP A 47 -3.09 -15.91 -0.67
CA ASP A 47 -3.46 -14.51 -0.83
C ASP A 47 -2.45 -13.73 -1.68
N VAL A 48 -1.19 -14.18 -1.73
CA VAL A 48 -0.09 -13.48 -2.42
C VAL A 48 0.40 -14.20 -3.68
N ALA A 49 -0.13 -15.39 -3.99
CA ALA A 49 0.39 -16.22 -5.07
C ALA A 49 0.29 -15.54 -6.44
N VAL A 50 -0.83 -14.88 -6.75
CA VAL A 50 -1.01 -14.15 -8.01
C VAL A 50 0.02 -13.02 -8.13
N PHE A 51 0.17 -12.24 -7.06
CA PHE A 51 1.16 -11.17 -7.00
C PHE A 51 2.58 -11.71 -7.23
N VAL A 52 3.02 -12.67 -6.43
CA VAL A 52 4.41 -13.17 -6.45
C VAL A 52 4.77 -13.78 -7.80
N ARG A 53 3.93 -14.66 -8.35
CA ARG A 53 4.22 -15.36 -9.59
C ARG A 53 4.15 -14.45 -10.81
N SER A 54 3.16 -13.55 -10.88
CA SER A 54 3.10 -12.58 -11.96
C SER A 54 4.26 -11.59 -11.90
N LEU A 55 4.65 -11.18 -10.71
CA LEU A 55 5.81 -10.33 -10.48
C LEU A 55 7.09 -11.00 -10.98
N ARG A 56 7.35 -12.24 -10.59
CA ARG A 56 8.55 -12.97 -11.00
C ARG A 56 8.63 -13.26 -12.49
N ALA A 57 7.49 -13.40 -13.14
CA ALA A 57 7.43 -13.50 -14.62
C ALA A 57 7.82 -12.18 -15.32
N ALA A 58 7.65 -11.02 -14.64
CA ALA A 58 7.92 -9.70 -15.20
C ALA A 58 9.19 -9.02 -14.66
N TYR A 59 9.72 -9.48 -13.51
CA TYR A 59 10.79 -8.79 -12.80
C TYR A 59 11.67 -9.76 -12.00
N ALA A 60 12.96 -9.76 -12.32
CA ALA A 60 13.96 -10.61 -11.65
C ALA A 60 14.70 -9.91 -10.49
N GLY A 61 14.50 -8.62 -10.29
CA GLY A 61 15.23 -7.83 -9.29
C GLY A 61 14.73 -8.02 -7.85
N PRO A 62 15.27 -7.25 -6.91
CA PRO A 62 14.99 -7.37 -5.48
C PRO A 62 13.52 -7.08 -5.12
N VAL A 63 12.94 -7.98 -4.31
CA VAL A 63 11.57 -7.85 -3.77
C VAL A 63 11.61 -8.17 -2.28
N VAL A 64 11.00 -7.33 -1.46
CA VAL A 64 10.90 -7.53 0.00
C VAL A 64 9.45 -7.37 0.44
N LEU A 65 8.91 -8.39 1.08
CA LEU A 65 7.59 -8.34 1.70
C LEU A 65 7.72 -8.33 3.24
N VAL A 66 6.93 -7.49 3.88
CA VAL A 66 6.76 -7.52 5.34
C VAL A 66 5.64 -8.50 5.66
N THR A 67 5.94 -9.60 6.37
CA THR A 67 4.99 -10.69 6.65
C THR A 67 5.01 -11.15 8.10
N ASP A 68 3.98 -11.86 8.53
CA ASP A 68 3.88 -12.44 9.89
C ASP A 68 4.79 -13.65 10.14
N GLN A 69 5.66 -14.01 9.20
CA GLN A 69 6.64 -15.12 9.31
C GLN A 69 5.99 -16.50 9.45
N GLU A 70 4.83 -16.71 8.84
CA GLU A 70 4.17 -18.01 8.77
C GLU A 70 5.00 -18.98 7.89
N PRO A 71 5.31 -20.23 8.37
CA PRO A 71 6.25 -21.11 7.69
C PRO A 71 5.90 -21.46 6.23
N ALA A 72 4.63 -21.73 5.92
CA ALA A 72 4.21 -22.06 4.56
C ALA A 72 4.32 -20.85 3.62
N LEU A 73 4.01 -19.64 4.11
CA LEU A 73 4.23 -18.41 3.36
C LEU A 73 5.72 -18.16 3.12
N LEU A 74 6.56 -18.34 4.14
CA LEU A 74 8.02 -18.17 4.00
C LEU A 74 8.62 -19.13 2.99
N ALA A 75 8.22 -20.42 3.02
CA ALA A 75 8.66 -21.41 2.05
C ALA A 75 8.25 -21.03 0.63
N PHE A 76 7.00 -20.59 0.44
CA PHE A 76 6.52 -20.13 -0.86
C PHE A 76 7.28 -18.89 -1.36
N LEU A 77 7.56 -17.91 -0.51
CA LEU A 77 8.31 -16.72 -0.88
C LEU A 77 9.77 -17.05 -1.24
N ALA A 78 10.41 -17.95 -0.48
CA ALA A 78 11.78 -18.41 -0.74
C ALA A 78 11.88 -19.15 -2.08
N GLU A 79 10.91 -20.02 -2.42
CA GLU A 79 10.82 -20.70 -3.71
C GLU A 79 10.80 -19.72 -4.89
N HIS A 80 10.25 -18.53 -4.68
CA HIS A 80 10.13 -17.48 -5.69
C HIS A 80 11.15 -16.35 -5.53
N ASP A 81 12.22 -16.57 -4.75
CA ASP A 81 13.28 -15.55 -4.52
C ASP A 81 12.74 -14.21 -3.97
N VAL A 82 11.67 -14.23 -3.19
CA VAL A 82 11.10 -13.07 -2.53
C VAL A 82 11.55 -13.02 -1.08
N ALA A 83 12.31 -11.97 -0.72
CA ALA A 83 12.73 -11.77 0.66
C ALA A 83 11.56 -11.40 1.56
N SER A 84 11.55 -11.96 2.77
CA SER A 84 10.57 -11.66 3.81
C SER A 84 11.23 -11.07 5.03
N VAL A 85 10.59 -10.07 5.63
CA VAL A 85 11.00 -9.49 6.91
C VAL A 85 9.80 -9.41 7.87
N PRO A 86 10.00 -9.58 9.18
CA PRO A 86 8.93 -9.42 10.15
C PRO A 86 8.49 -7.95 10.25
N PRO A 87 7.22 -7.68 10.63
CA PRO A 87 6.80 -6.35 11.04
C PRO A 87 7.57 -5.92 12.29
N ALA A 88 7.64 -4.61 12.53
CA ALA A 88 8.32 -4.08 13.71
C ALA A 88 7.77 -4.69 15.00
N ARG A 89 8.66 -5.21 15.85
CA ARG A 89 8.30 -5.69 17.18
C ARG A 89 7.99 -4.50 18.08
N LEU A 90 6.84 -4.55 18.69
CA LEU A 90 6.43 -3.58 19.73
C LEU A 90 6.10 -4.36 21.00
N PRO A 91 6.23 -3.72 22.17
CA PRO A 91 5.84 -4.35 23.44
C PRO A 91 4.41 -4.90 23.37
N ASP A 92 4.16 -5.97 24.11
CA ASP A 92 2.82 -6.55 24.22
C ASP A 92 1.84 -5.52 24.76
N GLY A 93 0.64 -5.46 24.17
CA GLY A 93 -0.36 -4.48 24.51
C GLY A 93 -0.08 -3.05 24.02
N ALA A 94 1.05 -2.78 23.34
CA ALA A 94 1.30 -1.46 22.76
C ALA A 94 0.24 -1.11 21.70
N TRP A 95 -0.18 0.14 21.71
CA TRP A 95 -1.10 0.65 20.68
C TRP A 95 -0.45 0.62 19.29
N ARG A 96 -1.23 0.23 18.28
CA ARG A 96 -0.80 0.17 16.88
C ARG A 96 -1.86 0.78 15.97
N PRO A 97 -1.46 1.53 14.94
CA PRO A 97 -2.39 1.99 13.91
C PRO A 97 -2.84 0.81 13.05
N HIS A 98 -3.76 1.08 12.13
CA HIS A 98 -4.13 0.11 11.11
C HIS A 98 -2.91 -0.27 10.24
N PRO A 99 -2.80 -1.52 9.74
CA PRO A 99 -1.69 -1.96 8.87
C PRO A 99 -1.38 -1.04 7.69
N VAL A 100 -2.39 -0.39 7.11
CA VAL A 100 -2.21 0.60 6.02
C VAL A 100 -1.30 1.78 6.41
N MET A 101 -1.22 2.14 7.70
CA MET A 101 -0.28 3.14 8.20
C MET A 101 1.04 2.52 8.64
N GLN A 102 1.01 1.30 9.19
CA GLN A 102 2.22 0.61 9.65
C GLN A 102 3.22 0.38 8.52
N ARG A 103 2.72 0.13 7.28
CA ARG A 103 3.56 -0.13 6.11
C ARG A 103 4.56 1.00 5.84
N PHE A 104 4.19 2.27 6.04
CA PHE A 104 5.09 3.39 5.74
C PHE A 104 6.29 3.47 6.68
N ALA A 105 6.12 3.12 7.96
CA ALA A 105 7.25 3.03 8.89
C ALA A 105 8.17 1.83 8.52
N ALA A 106 7.60 0.71 8.12
CA ALA A 106 8.36 -0.44 7.65
C ALA A 106 9.12 -0.13 6.36
N PHE A 107 8.47 0.55 5.39
CA PHE A 107 9.10 0.93 4.13
C PHE A 107 10.21 1.96 4.30
N ASP A 108 10.01 2.99 5.17
CA ASP A 108 11.07 3.94 5.53
C ASP A 108 12.31 3.21 6.05
N ARG A 109 12.14 2.29 7.00
CA ARG A 109 13.22 1.46 7.53
C ARG A 109 13.92 0.66 6.44
N LEU A 110 13.14 -0.11 5.66
CA LEU A 110 13.68 -0.99 4.61
C LEU A 110 14.46 -0.22 3.55
N MET A 111 13.99 0.95 3.14
CA MET A 111 14.70 1.81 2.21
C MET A 111 15.94 2.45 2.83
N SER A 112 15.88 2.84 4.11
CA SER A 112 17.04 3.40 4.83
C SER A 112 18.16 2.37 5.01
N GLU A 113 17.82 1.09 5.16
CA GLU A 113 18.76 -0.03 5.26
C GLU A 113 19.32 -0.50 3.90
N ARG A 114 18.80 0.00 2.78
CA ARG A 114 19.14 -0.42 1.40
C ARG A 114 19.57 0.76 0.53
N PRO A 115 20.75 1.37 0.81
CA PRO A 115 21.22 2.54 0.06
C PRO A 115 21.52 2.24 -1.42
N TRP A 116 21.65 0.97 -1.78
CA TRP A 116 21.83 0.49 -3.15
C TRP A 116 20.53 0.56 -3.99
N ALA A 117 19.36 0.75 -3.38
CA ALA A 117 18.11 0.86 -4.12
C ALA A 117 18.07 2.20 -4.86
N ARG A 118 17.97 2.17 -6.19
CA ARG A 118 17.83 3.33 -7.06
C ARG A 118 16.42 3.87 -7.04
N SER A 119 15.48 3.04 -7.49
CA SER A 119 14.05 3.33 -7.50
C SER A 119 13.30 2.33 -6.66
N VAL A 120 12.18 2.74 -6.10
CA VAL A 120 11.34 1.87 -5.27
C VAL A 120 9.90 1.93 -5.75
N LEU A 121 9.28 0.76 -5.92
CA LEU A 121 7.82 0.59 -6.03
C LEU A 121 7.30 0.12 -4.69
N MET A 122 6.44 0.90 -4.06
CA MET A 122 5.63 0.48 -2.91
C MET A 122 4.25 0.07 -3.41
N THR A 123 3.82 -1.15 -3.09
CA THR A 123 2.59 -1.70 -3.67
C THR A 123 1.78 -2.50 -2.66
N ASP A 124 0.46 -2.48 -2.83
CA ASP A 124 -0.43 -3.48 -2.26
C ASP A 124 -0.07 -4.86 -2.84
N VAL A 125 -0.39 -5.94 -2.14
CA VAL A 125 0.14 -7.27 -2.49
C VAL A 125 -0.96 -8.23 -2.96
N ARG A 126 -2.16 -8.16 -2.42
CA ARG A 126 -3.18 -9.16 -2.68
C ARG A 126 -3.91 -8.97 -4.02
N ASP A 127 -4.13 -7.71 -4.39
CA ASP A 127 -4.99 -7.30 -5.52
C ASP A 127 -4.20 -6.60 -6.63
N VAL A 128 -2.92 -6.95 -6.76
CA VAL A 128 -2.01 -6.45 -7.80
C VAL A 128 -1.50 -7.60 -8.64
N VAL A 129 -1.47 -7.41 -9.95
CA VAL A 129 -0.88 -8.35 -10.92
C VAL A 129 0.06 -7.61 -11.86
N PHE A 130 1.19 -8.25 -12.19
CA PHE A 130 2.20 -7.71 -13.10
C PHE A 130 2.03 -8.34 -14.48
N GLN A 131 2.13 -7.50 -15.52
CA GLN A 131 1.95 -7.90 -16.91
C GLN A 131 3.16 -7.56 -17.80
N ALA A 132 4.04 -6.68 -17.31
CA ALA A 132 5.30 -6.28 -17.95
C ALA A 132 6.30 -5.75 -16.89
N PRO A 133 7.57 -5.51 -17.26
CA PRO A 133 8.57 -4.94 -16.34
C PRO A 133 8.10 -3.63 -15.70
N PRO A 134 8.05 -3.53 -14.35
CA PRO A 134 7.47 -2.39 -13.66
C PRO A 134 8.30 -1.11 -13.76
N PHE A 135 9.60 -1.21 -13.97
CA PHE A 135 10.56 -0.10 -14.02
C PHE A 135 11.05 0.22 -15.43
N ASP A 136 10.24 0.01 -16.44
CA ASP A 136 10.57 0.32 -17.83
C ASP A 136 9.63 1.43 -18.37
N PRO A 137 10.16 2.67 -18.55
CA PRO A 137 11.46 3.19 -18.11
C PRO A 137 11.52 3.40 -16.58
N PRO A 138 12.73 3.52 -15.96
CA PRO A 138 12.84 3.86 -14.55
C PRO A 138 12.22 5.22 -14.22
N PRO A 139 11.56 5.38 -13.04
CA PRO A 139 10.98 6.66 -12.65
C PRO A 139 12.08 7.69 -12.33
N LEU A 140 12.00 8.86 -12.93
CA LEU A 140 12.91 9.99 -12.65
C LEU A 140 12.45 10.85 -11.46
N LYS A 141 11.18 10.78 -11.12
CA LYS A 141 10.52 11.44 -9.99
C LYS A 141 9.47 10.53 -9.38
N SER A 142 8.85 10.93 -8.28
CA SER A 142 7.76 10.17 -7.71
C SER A 142 6.54 10.19 -8.62
N GLU A 143 6.00 9.01 -8.91
CA GLU A 143 4.80 8.79 -9.71
C GLU A 143 3.67 8.31 -8.81
N PHE A 144 2.55 9.05 -8.83
CA PHE A 144 1.31 8.76 -8.13
C PHE A 144 0.23 8.48 -9.16
N PHE A 145 -0.40 7.33 -9.12
CA PHE A 145 -1.30 6.89 -10.19
C PHE A 145 -2.74 7.23 -9.87
N VAL A 146 -3.40 7.89 -10.82
CA VAL A 146 -4.80 8.28 -10.69
C VAL A 146 -5.67 7.02 -10.70
N GLU A 147 -6.57 6.89 -9.71
CA GLU A 147 -7.63 5.88 -9.70
C GLU A 147 -9.00 6.44 -10.11
N TYR A 148 -9.14 7.76 -9.98
CA TYR A 148 -10.38 8.46 -10.31
C TYR A 148 -10.09 9.92 -10.66
N ASP A 149 -10.45 10.33 -11.86
CA ASP A 149 -10.18 11.66 -12.43
C ASP A 149 -11.34 12.66 -12.30
N GLY A 150 -12.52 12.17 -11.91
CA GLY A 150 -13.73 13.01 -11.69
C GLY A 150 -13.67 13.91 -10.45
N GLY A 151 -12.50 14.07 -9.84
CA GLY A 151 -12.27 14.88 -8.65
C GLY A 151 -12.55 14.13 -7.33
N LEU A 152 -11.75 14.44 -6.31
CA LEU A 152 -11.90 13.86 -4.96
C LEU A 152 -13.32 14.02 -4.41
N LYS A 153 -14.01 15.13 -4.72
CA LYS A 153 -15.40 15.39 -4.31
C LYS A 153 -16.40 14.31 -4.75
N GLY A 154 -16.14 13.65 -5.87
CA GLY A 154 -16.97 12.56 -6.39
C GLY A 154 -16.85 11.25 -5.60
N HIS A 155 -15.88 11.15 -4.68
CA HIS A 155 -15.62 9.93 -3.93
C HIS A 155 -15.84 10.11 -2.43
N ALA A 156 -17.03 9.78 -1.94
CA ALA A 156 -17.45 10.03 -0.55
C ALA A 156 -16.51 9.43 0.51
N PHE A 157 -15.94 8.25 0.25
CA PHE A 157 -14.96 7.64 1.14
C PHE A 157 -13.71 8.51 1.27
N ASN A 158 -13.12 8.94 0.15
CA ASN A 158 -11.90 9.75 0.15
C ASN A 158 -12.15 11.11 0.80
N MET A 159 -13.28 11.77 0.50
CA MET A 159 -13.65 13.05 1.12
C MET A 159 -13.82 12.95 2.63
N LYS A 160 -14.37 11.84 3.15
CA LYS A 160 -14.49 11.62 4.59
C LYS A 160 -13.13 11.65 5.30
N TYR A 161 -12.15 10.91 4.76
CA TYR A 161 -10.82 10.84 5.36
C TYR A 161 -10.01 12.10 5.09
N LEU A 162 -10.20 12.74 3.94
CA LEU A 162 -9.58 14.01 3.61
C LEU A 162 -9.97 15.10 4.63
N ARG A 163 -11.28 15.20 4.97
CA ARG A 163 -11.74 16.06 6.06
C ARG A 163 -11.17 15.67 7.42
N GLY A 164 -11.11 14.37 7.69
CA GLY A 164 -10.59 13.86 8.96
C GLY A 164 -9.10 14.15 9.17
N VAL A 165 -8.29 14.06 8.12
CA VAL A 165 -6.84 14.28 8.18
C VAL A 165 -6.49 15.75 7.97
N GLY A 166 -7.03 16.40 6.95
CA GLY A 166 -6.68 17.75 6.53
C GLY A 166 -7.60 18.86 7.06
N GLY A 167 -8.79 18.52 7.53
CA GLY A 167 -9.84 19.49 7.87
C GLY A 167 -10.66 19.93 6.67
N GLU A 168 -11.69 20.74 6.92
CA GLU A 168 -12.68 21.14 5.89
C GLU A 168 -12.06 22.03 4.81
N ASP A 169 -11.16 22.94 5.19
CA ASP A 169 -10.56 23.88 4.24
C ASP A 169 -9.63 23.16 3.24
N VAL A 170 -8.82 22.20 3.71
CA VAL A 170 -7.98 21.35 2.85
C VAL A 170 -8.88 20.48 1.97
N ALA A 171 -9.91 19.88 2.52
CA ALA A 171 -10.83 19.04 1.75
C ALA A 171 -11.52 19.83 0.63
N ARG A 172 -11.91 21.09 0.90
CA ARG A 172 -12.49 22.00 -0.09
C ARG A 172 -11.47 22.41 -1.17
N ALA A 173 -10.26 22.74 -0.76
CA ALA A 173 -9.19 23.14 -1.68
C ALA A 173 -8.78 22.02 -2.66
N LEU A 174 -8.89 20.77 -2.22
CA LEU A 174 -8.52 19.60 -3.02
C LEU A 174 -9.72 18.92 -3.73
N ALA A 175 -10.92 19.39 -3.54
CA ALA A 175 -12.16 18.74 -4.01
C ALA A 175 -12.15 18.39 -5.52
N ASP A 176 -11.58 19.25 -6.35
CA ASP A 176 -11.53 19.09 -7.81
C ASP A 176 -10.23 18.42 -8.31
N LYS A 177 -9.30 18.08 -7.42
CA LYS A 177 -8.08 17.36 -7.80
C LYS A 177 -8.37 15.91 -8.09
N PRO A 178 -7.64 15.27 -9.05
CA PRO A 178 -7.77 13.84 -9.30
C PRO A 178 -7.42 13.03 -8.06
N CYS A 179 -8.11 11.91 -7.85
CA CYS A 179 -7.80 11.00 -6.75
C CYS A 179 -6.67 10.06 -7.17
N VAL A 180 -5.51 10.17 -6.52
CA VAL A 180 -4.43 9.20 -6.71
C VAL A 180 -4.53 8.07 -5.70
N CYS A 181 -4.19 6.86 -6.12
CA CYS A 181 -4.20 5.67 -5.28
C CYS A 181 -2.89 5.49 -4.53
N VAL A 182 -2.95 5.31 -3.22
CA VAL A 182 -1.77 5.06 -2.38
C VAL A 182 -1.35 3.58 -2.37
N GLY A 183 -2.15 2.72 -2.98
CA GLY A 183 -1.86 1.28 -3.07
C GLY A 183 -0.72 0.93 -4.01
N THR A 184 -0.35 1.86 -4.91
CA THR A 184 0.79 1.73 -5.83
C THR A 184 1.42 3.09 -6.04
N VAL A 185 2.65 3.28 -5.54
CA VAL A 185 3.43 4.52 -5.67
C VAL A 185 4.87 4.16 -5.96
N MET A 186 5.53 4.87 -6.87
CA MET A 186 6.92 4.59 -7.18
C MET A 186 7.74 5.86 -7.40
N GLY A 187 9.06 5.74 -7.25
CA GLY A 187 9.97 6.86 -7.48
C GLY A 187 11.40 6.59 -7.00
N PRO A 188 12.30 7.57 -7.11
CA PRO A 188 13.65 7.50 -6.55
C PRO A 188 13.59 7.22 -5.04
N ARG A 189 14.46 6.36 -4.53
CA ARG A 189 14.49 5.90 -3.13
C ARG A 189 14.37 7.04 -2.11
N GLU A 190 15.15 8.10 -2.26
CA GLU A 190 15.15 9.24 -1.33
C GLU A 190 13.79 9.97 -1.30
N SER A 191 13.15 10.08 -2.47
CA SER A 191 11.82 10.68 -2.56
C SER A 191 10.77 9.79 -1.89
N MET A 192 10.89 8.47 -2.02
CA MET A 192 9.98 7.51 -1.34
C MET A 192 10.17 7.50 0.18
N ILE A 193 11.40 7.67 0.68
CA ILE A 193 11.67 7.85 2.11
C ILE A 193 10.96 9.13 2.63
N ARG A 194 11.13 10.25 1.94
CA ARG A 194 10.45 11.51 2.29
C ARG A 194 8.95 11.38 2.24
N PHE A 195 8.42 10.70 1.22
CA PHE A 195 6.99 10.40 1.11
C PHE A 195 6.45 9.62 2.32
N CYS A 196 7.09 8.51 2.69
CA CYS A 196 6.69 7.73 3.86
C CYS A 196 6.64 8.57 5.15
N ARG A 197 7.68 9.36 5.41
CA ARG A 197 7.77 10.25 6.58
C ARG A 197 6.69 11.32 6.55
N THR A 198 6.43 11.92 5.39
CA THR A 198 5.37 12.92 5.22
C THR A 198 4.00 12.35 5.54
N LEU A 199 3.68 11.14 5.06
CA LEU A 199 2.41 10.48 5.35
C LEU A 199 2.24 10.19 6.85
N LEU A 200 3.29 9.67 7.49
CA LEU A 200 3.29 9.40 8.93
C LEU A 200 3.05 10.68 9.73
N MET A 201 3.67 11.78 9.35
CA MET A 201 3.51 13.06 10.04
C MET A 201 2.14 13.70 9.78
N LEU A 202 1.65 13.69 8.55
CA LEU A 202 0.30 14.19 8.23
C LEU A 202 -0.78 13.46 9.01
N ALA A 203 -0.68 12.14 9.11
CA ALA A 203 -1.62 11.34 9.87
C ALA A 203 -1.56 11.62 11.39
N ALA A 204 -0.47 12.20 11.90
CA ALA A 204 -0.32 12.58 13.32
C ALA A 204 -0.93 13.94 13.68
N ILE A 205 -1.08 14.84 12.69
CA ILE A 205 -1.38 16.26 12.97
C ILE A 205 -2.76 16.48 13.60
N PRO A 206 -3.90 16.05 12.99
CA PRO A 206 -5.21 16.44 13.49
C PRO A 206 -5.65 15.59 14.69
N ARG A 207 -5.69 14.29 14.55
CA ARG A 207 -6.12 13.32 15.55
C ARG A 207 -5.45 11.98 15.30
N SER A 208 -4.82 11.39 16.30
CA SER A 208 -4.18 10.09 16.14
C SER A 208 -5.14 8.95 15.84
N GLU A 209 -6.37 9.02 16.34
CA GLU A 209 -7.41 8.02 16.03
C GLU A 209 -7.83 8.03 14.56
N ILE A 210 -7.81 9.18 13.88
CA ILE A 210 -8.04 9.27 12.44
C ILE A 210 -6.80 8.80 11.68
N GLY A 211 -5.60 9.26 12.05
CA GLY A 211 -4.34 8.85 11.43
C GLY A 211 -4.05 7.37 11.59
N GLY A 212 -4.52 6.74 12.67
CA GLY A 212 -4.43 5.31 12.88
C GLY A 212 -5.49 4.47 12.17
N ALA A 213 -6.46 5.09 11.48
CA ALA A 213 -7.59 4.41 10.85
C ALA A 213 -7.31 3.95 9.42
N PHE A 214 -8.10 2.98 8.95
CA PHE A 214 -8.14 2.61 7.53
C PHE A 214 -8.61 3.80 6.67
N GLY A 215 -7.88 4.12 5.60
CA GLY A 215 -8.19 5.23 4.68
C GLY A 215 -7.49 6.54 5.01
N ALA A 216 -6.79 6.65 6.15
CA ALA A 216 -5.98 7.82 6.48
C ALA A 216 -4.76 7.96 5.56
N ASP A 217 -4.19 6.85 5.13
CA ASP A 217 -3.09 6.76 4.16
C ASP A 217 -3.46 7.36 2.81
N GLN A 218 -4.64 7.01 2.30
CA GLN A 218 -5.17 7.54 1.04
C GLN A 218 -5.37 9.06 1.11
N ALA A 219 -5.92 9.56 2.22
CA ALA A 219 -6.09 10.99 2.43
C ALA A 219 -4.74 11.71 2.55
N ALA A 220 -3.82 11.18 3.37
CA ALA A 220 -2.49 11.76 3.54
C ALA A 220 -1.70 11.80 2.23
N CYS A 221 -1.82 10.77 1.38
CA CYS A 221 -1.21 10.72 0.06
C CYS A 221 -1.72 11.85 -0.84
N ASN A 222 -3.03 11.99 -0.98
CA ASN A 222 -3.63 13.05 -1.79
C ASN A 222 -3.30 14.46 -1.25
N ILE A 223 -3.27 14.65 0.08
CA ILE A 223 -2.82 15.92 0.70
C ILE A 223 -1.35 16.18 0.36
N ALA A 224 -0.48 15.20 0.57
CA ALA A 224 0.96 15.34 0.37
C ALA A 224 1.28 15.75 -1.07
N LEU A 225 0.67 15.08 -2.05
CA LEU A 225 0.88 15.37 -3.47
C LEU A 225 0.29 16.73 -3.86
N HIS A 226 -1.00 16.94 -3.63
CA HIS A 226 -1.70 18.10 -4.17
C HIS A 226 -1.40 19.42 -3.46
N LEU A 227 -0.88 19.38 -2.24
CA LEU A 227 -0.33 20.57 -1.56
C LEU A 227 1.18 20.77 -1.80
N GLY A 228 1.82 19.92 -2.61
CA GLY A 228 3.26 20.05 -2.92
C GLY A 228 4.17 19.73 -1.73
N LEU A 229 3.72 18.95 -0.75
CA LEU A 229 4.54 18.53 0.40
C LEU A 229 5.55 17.43 0.03
N VAL A 230 5.33 16.78 -1.10
CA VAL A 230 6.24 15.82 -1.71
C VAL A 230 6.37 16.15 -3.20
N GLU A 231 7.57 15.95 -3.72
CA GLU A 231 7.83 16.08 -5.16
C GLU A 231 7.26 14.87 -5.89
N GLY A 232 6.59 15.11 -7.00
CA GLY A 232 6.03 14.05 -7.84
C GLY A 232 4.94 14.54 -8.76
N GLU A 233 4.39 13.61 -9.51
CA GLU A 233 3.31 13.89 -10.45
C GLU A 233 2.17 12.89 -10.31
N ALA A 234 0.96 13.35 -10.60
CA ALA A 234 -0.20 12.48 -10.79
C ALA A 234 -0.17 11.95 -12.23
N SER A 235 0.19 10.68 -12.37
CA SER A 235 0.19 9.98 -13.67
C SER A 235 -1.23 9.49 -13.99
N PRO A 236 -1.69 9.63 -15.24
CA PRO A 236 -3.00 9.16 -15.65
C PRO A 236 -3.21 7.68 -15.35
N ASN A 237 -4.46 7.29 -15.10
CA ASN A 237 -4.84 5.87 -15.06
C ASN A 237 -4.61 5.24 -16.44
N TYR A 238 -4.46 3.91 -16.47
CA TYR A 238 -4.21 3.11 -17.67
C TYR A 238 -2.87 3.36 -18.38
N GLY A 239 -1.95 4.11 -17.74
CA GLY A 239 -0.56 4.21 -18.18
C GLY A 239 0.29 3.04 -17.70
N ARG A 240 1.40 3.30 -17.04
CA ARG A 240 2.26 2.28 -16.41
C ARG A 240 1.48 1.39 -15.43
N ILE A 241 0.64 2.01 -14.61
CA ILE A 241 -0.23 1.33 -13.64
C ILE A 241 -1.69 1.65 -13.99
N ALA A 242 -2.52 0.60 -14.02
CA ALA A 242 -3.97 0.73 -14.10
C ALA A 242 -4.60 0.35 -12.75
N THR A 243 -5.24 1.31 -12.07
CA THR A 243 -6.07 1.05 -10.89
C THR A 243 -7.52 0.92 -11.35
N ILE A 244 -7.98 -0.32 -11.50
CA ILE A 244 -9.24 -0.61 -12.20
C ILE A 244 -10.45 -0.82 -11.28
N GLY A 245 -10.28 -0.68 -9.98
CA GLY A 245 -11.35 -1.01 -9.03
C GLY A 245 -12.64 -0.19 -9.14
N LEU A 246 -12.59 0.98 -9.79
CA LEU A 246 -13.75 1.83 -10.11
C LEU A 246 -14.12 1.80 -11.60
N THR A 247 -13.33 1.13 -12.45
CA THR A 247 -13.61 0.94 -13.88
C THR A 247 -14.82 0.01 -14.03
N PRO A 248 -15.78 0.29 -14.90
CA PRO A 248 -16.85 -0.67 -15.21
C PRO A 248 -16.27 -1.97 -15.78
N SER A 249 -16.74 -3.13 -15.32
CA SER A 249 -16.22 -4.42 -15.79
C SER A 249 -16.44 -4.64 -17.29
N ALA A 250 -17.44 -4.00 -17.88
CA ALA A 250 -17.73 -4.09 -19.31
C ALA A 250 -16.68 -3.38 -20.18
N ASP A 251 -15.92 -2.45 -19.62
CA ASP A 251 -14.89 -1.69 -20.34
C ASP A 251 -13.52 -2.39 -20.26
N LEU A 252 -13.43 -3.49 -19.53
CA LEU A 252 -12.21 -4.28 -19.36
C LEU A 252 -12.32 -5.59 -20.13
N SER A 253 -11.21 -6.04 -20.71
CA SER A 253 -11.17 -7.31 -21.44
C SER A 253 -9.89 -8.10 -21.11
N LEU A 254 -9.80 -9.30 -21.66
CA LEU A 254 -8.64 -10.17 -21.60
C LEU A 254 -8.12 -10.46 -23.01
N ALA A 255 -6.83 -10.25 -23.23
CA ALA A 255 -6.14 -10.64 -24.44
C ALA A 255 -4.84 -11.38 -24.08
N GLU A 256 -4.67 -12.59 -24.58
CA GLU A 256 -3.50 -13.45 -24.32
C GLU A 256 -3.21 -13.62 -22.81
N GLY A 257 -4.27 -13.69 -22.00
CA GLY A 257 -4.18 -13.81 -20.55
C GLY A 257 -3.69 -12.54 -19.82
N ARG A 258 -3.72 -11.39 -20.49
CA ARG A 258 -3.44 -10.06 -19.92
C ARG A 258 -4.71 -9.23 -19.86
N ILE A 259 -4.82 -8.40 -18.84
CA ILE A 259 -5.92 -7.44 -18.69
C ILE A 259 -5.67 -6.26 -19.60
N VAL A 260 -6.66 -5.95 -20.43
CA VAL A 260 -6.65 -4.85 -21.39
C VAL A 260 -7.49 -3.71 -20.82
N ASN A 261 -6.95 -2.51 -20.83
CA ASN A 261 -7.57 -1.29 -20.35
C ASN A 261 -8.71 -0.81 -21.27
N PRO A 262 -9.58 0.11 -20.83
CA PRO A 262 -10.66 0.66 -21.67
C PRO A 262 -10.19 1.31 -22.97
N ASP A 263 -8.98 1.84 -23.00
CA ASP A 263 -8.34 2.45 -24.18
C ASP A 263 -7.68 1.45 -25.13
N GLY A 264 -7.76 0.15 -24.81
CA GLY A 264 -7.12 -0.93 -25.57
C GLY A 264 -5.66 -1.16 -25.20
N GLY A 265 -5.07 -0.35 -24.32
CA GLY A 265 -3.69 -0.48 -23.84
C GLY A 265 -3.54 -1.61 -22.81
N ILE A 266 -2.28 -1.94 -22.50
CA ILE A 266 -1.91 -2.91 -21.46
C ILE A 266 -0.93 -2.23 -20.51
N SER A 267 -1.34 -2.06 -19.26
CA SER A 267 -0.49 -1.52 -18.20
C SER A 267 0.48 -2.57 -17.69
N ALA A 268 1.69 -2.16 -17.33
CA ALA A 268 2.68 -3.07 -16.74
C ALA A 268 2.20 -3.66 -15.40
N ILE A 269 1.41 -2.90 -14.65
CA ILE A 269 0.83 -3.30 -13.36
C ILE A 269 -0.67 -3.01 -13.39
N VAL A 270 -1.47 -3.96 -12.93
CA VAL A 270 -2.92 -3.77 -12.73
C VAL A 270 -3.24 -3.96 -11.24
N HIS A 271 -3.85 -2.93 -10.66
CA HIS A 271 -4.24 -2.89 -9.25
C HIS A 271 -5.77 -2.97 -9.12
N GLN A 272 -6.22 -3.65 -8.05
CA GLN A 272 -7.63 -3.86 -7.71
C GLN A 272 -8.40 -4.73 -8.73
N TYR A 273 -7.70 -5.65 -9.42
CA TYR A 273 -8.33 -6.58 -10.36
C TYR A 273 -9.33 -7.54 -9.67
N ASP A 274 -9.17 -7.77 -8.38
CA ASP A 274 -10.03 -8.64 -7.55
C ASP A 274 -11.46 -8.11 -7.38
N ARG A 275 -11.72 -6.87 -7.79
CA ARG A 275 -13.06 -6.27 -7.80
C ARG A 275 -13.89 -6.70 -9.01
N HIS A 276 -13.26 -7.34 -10.00
CA HIS A 276 -13.85 -7.85 -11.23
C HIS A 276 -13.82 -9.38 -11.23
N PRO A 277 -14.95 -10.09 -10.95
CA PRO A 277 -14.95 -11.55 -10.76
C PRO A 277 -14.33 -12.34 -11.91
N ALA A 278 -14.60 -11.94 -13.16
CA ALA A 278 -14.04 -12.61 -14.35
C ALA A 278 -12.52 -12.45 -14.43
N LEU A 279 -11.99 -11.25 -14.15
CA LEU A 279 -10.54 -11.00 -14.14
C LEU A 279 -9.87 -11.73 -12.98
N MET A 280 -10.50 -11.71 -11.79
CA MET A 280 -10.01 -12.45 -10.64
C MET A 280 -9.89 -13.94 -10.95
N ALA A 281 -10.92 -14.55 -11.54
CA ALA A 281 -10.88 -15.97 -11.93
C ALA A 281 -9.75 -16.25 -12.93
N ALA A 282 -9.61 -15.44 -13.98
CA ALA A 282 -8.57 -15.60 -14.99
C ALA A 282 -7.14 -15.44 -14.41
N MET A 283 -6.93 -14.47 -13.52
CA MET A 283 -5.64 -14.27 -12.88
C MET A 283 -5.29 -15.42 -11.92
N HIS A 284 -6.28 -15.93 -11.18
CA HIS A 284 -6.08 -17.12 -10.33
C HIS A 284 -5.82 -18.39 -11.15
N GLU A 285 -6.52 -18.60 -12.26
CA GLU A 285 -6.24 -19.72 -13.16
C GLU A 285 -4.80 -19.69 -13.68
N ARG A 286 -4.31 -18.51 -14.03
CA ARG A 286 -2.97 -18.33 -14.59
C ARG A 286 -1.87 -18.40 -13.53
N TRP A 287 -2.03 -17.69 -12.42
CA TRP A 287 -0.98 -17.43 -11.43
C TRP A 287 -1.24 -18.05 -10.05
N GLY A 288 -2.51 -18.34 -9.73
CA GLY A 288 -2.93 -18.91 -8.45
C GLY A 288 -2.88 -20.44 -8.36
N ARG A 289 -2.33 -21.14 -9.37
CA ARG A 289 -2.35 -22.62 -9.44
C ARG A 289 -1.83 -23.28 -8.16
N GLY A 290 -2.58 -24.30 -7.69
CA GLY A 290 -2.25 -25.01 -6.45
C GLY A 290 -2.83 -24.38 -5.18
N PHE A 291 -3.52 -23.25 -5.31
CA PHE A 291 -4.24 -22.60 -4.22
C PHE A 291 -5.72 -22.44 -4.56
N GLU A 292 -6.58 -22.61 -3.54
CA GLU A 292 -8.01 -22.34 -3.70
C GLU A 292 -8.26 -20.84 -3.84
N VAL A 293 -9.19 -20.46 -4.74
CA VAL A 293 -9.63 -19.07 -4.89
C VAL A 293 -10.33 -18.63 -3.62
N ARG A 294 -9.74 -17.73 -2.87
CA ARG A 294 -10.36 -17.12 -1.71
C ARG A 294 -11.17 -15.90 -2.13
N GLU A 295 -12.46 -16.09 -2.33
CA GLU A 295 -13.36 -14.96 -2.53
C GLU A 295 -13.26 -13.97 -1.37
N ARG A 296 -13.22 -12.68 -1.71
CA ARG A 296 -13.36 -11.62 -0.73
C ARG A 296 -14.66 -11.84 0.04
N ARG A 297 -14.59 -12.29 1.31
CA ARG A 297 -15.78 -12.54 2.13
C ARG A 297 -16.66 -11.28 2.16
N ARG A 298 -17.65 -11.25 1.29
CA ARG A 298 -18.69 -10.20 1.19
C ARG A 298 -19.71 -10.35 2.32
N GLY A 299 -19.39 -10.46 3.50
CA GLY A 299 -20.33 -10.60 4.61
C GLY A 299 -19.59 -11.01 5.86
N LYS A 300 -19.19 -10.01 6.63
CA LYS A 300 -18.68 -10.30 7.96
C LYS A 300 -19.82 -10.80 8.82
N SER A 301 -19.61 -11.90 9.53
CA SER A 301 -20.55 -12.36 10.56
C SER A 301 -20.77 -11.25 11.60
N LEU A 302 -21.89 -11.28 12.31
CA LEU A 302 -22.16 -10.30 13.38
C LEU A 302 -21.04 -10.26 14.42
N SER A 303 -20.45 -11.42 14.74
CA SER A 303 -19.30 -11.53 15.65
C SER A 303 -18.04 -10.87 15.08
N GLU A 304 -17.75 -11.02 13.79
CA GLU A 304 -16.62 -10.35 13.13
C GLU A 304 -16.83 -8.83 13.03
N ARG A 305 -18.09 -8.38 12.80
CA ARG A 305 -18.46 -6.98 12.84
C ARG A 305 -18.25 -6.38 14.22
N GLY A 306 -18.70 -7.11 15.27
CA GLY A 306 -18.49 -6.71 16.67
C GLY A 306 -17.01 -6.65 17.05
N ARG A 307 -16.22 -7.65 16.67
CA ARG A 307 -14.77 -7.66 16.89
C ARG A 307 -14.08 -6.50 16.20
N LYS A 308 -14.36 -6.26 14.90
CA LYS A 308 -13.77 -5.14 14.16
C LYS A 308 -14.21 -3.78 14.69
N LEU A 309 -15.44 -3.65 15.17
CA LEU A 309 -15.89 -2.43 15.84
C LEU A 309 -15.11 -2.21 17.14
N LYS A 310 -14.96 -3.26 17.98
CA LYS A 310 -14.15 -3.20 19.21
C LYS A 310 -12.69 -2.84 18.92
N GLU A 311 -12.07 -3.46 17.93
CA GLU A 311 -10.71 -3.15 17.49
C GLU A 311 -10.58 -1.72 16.95
N SER A 312 -11.57 -1.24 16.19
CA SER A 312 -11.62 0.12 15.68
C SER A 312 -11.78 1.14 16.81
N LEU A 313 -12.64 0.86 17.78
CA LEU A 313 -12.81 1.70 18.97
C LEU A 313 -11.55 1.71 19.83
N ALA A 314 -10.92 0.55 20.06
CA ALA A 314 -9.66 0.47 20.81
C ALA A 314 -8.49 1.23 20.15
N ARG A 315 -8.50 1.35 18.81
CA ARG A 315 -7.53 2.17 18.08
C ARG A 315 -7.83 3.67 18.17
N ARG A 316 -9.11 4.03 18.20
CA ARG A 316 -9.58 5.42 18.22
C ARG A 316 -9.57 6.03 19.62
N LEU A 317 -9.82 5.19 20.60
CA LEU A 317 -9.97 5.57 22.01
C LEU A 317 -9.11 4.62 22.87
N PRO A 318 -7.77 4.74 22.83
CA PRO A 318 -6.87 3.84 23.58
C PRO A 318 -7.08 3.91 25.10
N GLU A 319 -7.71 4.95 25.61
CA GLU A 319 -8.12 5.13 27.01
C GLU A 319 -9.26 4.20 27.46
N LEU A 320 -9.97 3.55 26.52
CA LEU A 320 -11.04 2.60 26.83
C LEU A 320 -10.58 1.13 26.87
N ARG A 321 -9.29 0.89 26.97
CA ARG A 321 -8.68 -0.44 27.11
C ARG A 321 -8.70 -0.97 28.53
#